data_49b5c2e0d683ab48af9a108363963ff9
#
_entry.id   49b5c2e0d683ab48af9a108363963ff9
#
_cell.length_a   1.000
_cell.length_b   1.000
_cell.length_c   1.000
_cell.angle_alpha   90.00
_cell.angle_beta   90.00
_cell.angle_gamma   90.00
#
_symmetry.space_group_name_H-M   'P 1'
#
loop_
_entity.id
_entity.type
_entity.pdbx_description
1 polymer ?
#
loop_
_entity_poly.entity_id
_entity_poly.type
_entity_poly.pdbx_seq_one_letter_code
_entity_poly.pdbx_strand_id
1 'polypeptide(L)'
;SAASDVYKRQMGDGEPKYLNSPETMIFDKRRNLYGLNFARTARTGNIILCEGYMDVIAMHQAGFTQAVASLGTAFTVEQANLLHRYAENILLAYDSDGAGTKAALRGIGILREAGLTGKVINMRPYKDPDEFIKNLGKEAFQERIDQAENSFYFEIRILSEQYDQSDPEQRTKFHREIAQKLCEFSEDLERENYLQAIAEKYMIRPDDLRKMVIGYASQTGIARPIPRPRSGVQNKSDPSESGRKSQRLLITWIGDDPSPVSYTHLTLPTNSL
;
A
#
# COMPACT_ATOMS: atom_id res chain seq x y z
N SER A 1 -2.55 -17.19 31.34
CA SER A 1 -2.07 -16.89 29.99
C SER A 1 -3.27 -16.57 29.13
N ALA A 2 -3.17 -15.57 28.25
CA ALA A 2 -4.23 -15.20 27.30
C ALA A 2 -4.68 -16.38 26.37
N ALA A 3 -4.04 -17.52 26.47
CA ALA A 3 -4.30 -18.72 25.71
C ALA A 3 -5.47 -19.58 26.23
N SER A 4 -6.11 -19.20 27.31
CA SER A 4 -7.24 -19.96 27.86
C SER A 4 -8.59 -19.27 27.68
N ASP A 5 -8.75 -18.49 26.62
CA ASP A 5 -10.07 -18.08 26.19
C ASP A 5 -10.84 -19.33 25.75
N VAL A 6 -11.74 -19.80 26.59
CA VAL A 6 -12.55 -20.96 26.31
C VAL A 6 -13.66 -20.56 25.34
N TYR A 7 -13.46 -20.93 24.07
CA TYR A 7 -14.49 -20.76 23.05
C TYR A 7 -15.58 -21.78 23.24
N LYS A 8 -16.76 -21.34 23.58
CA LYS A 8 -17.96 -22.13 23.48
C LYS A 8 -18.67 -21.79 22.19
N ARG A 9 -18.51 -22.62 21.16
CA ARG A 9 -19.36 -22.56 19.98
C ARG A 9 -20.76 -23.02 20.37
N GLN A 10 -21.74 -22.15 20.19
CA GLN A 10 -23.13 -22.56 20.36
C GLN A 10 -23.53 -23.46 19.17
N MET A 11 -23.99 -24.65 19.46
CA MET A 11 -24.57 -25.56 18.48
C MET A 11 -26.05 -25.18 18.34
N GLY A 12 -26.39 -24.36 17.38
CA GLY A 12 -27.75 -23.91 17.12
C GLY A 12 -27.81 -22.49 16.55
N ASP A 13 -28.99 -22.03 16.13
CA ASP A 13 -29.24 -20.72 15.49
C ASP A 13 -29.19 -19.53 16.47
N GLY A 14 -28.64 -19.70 17.65
CA GLY A 14 -28.53 -18.65 18.69
C GLY A 14 -27.32 -17.73 18.53
N GLU A 15 -27.51 -16.43 18.65
CA GLU A 15 -26.44 -15.45 18.81
C GLU A 15 -26.08 -15.26 20.30
N PRO A 16 -24.79 -15.02 20.65
CA PRO A 16 -23.61 -14.93 19.77
C PRO A 16 -23.03 -16.30 19.40
N LYS A 17 -22.51 -16.43 18.17
CA LYS A 17 -21.87 -17.65 17.65
C LYS A 17 -20.65 -18.09 18.48
N TYR A 18 -19.94 -17.11 19.05
CA TYR A 18 -18.80 -17.30 19.95
C TYR A 18 -18.89 -16.41 21.17
N LEU A 19 -18.49 -16.91 22.32
CA LEU A 19 -18.36 -16.13 23.53
C LEU A 19 -16.88 -15.74 23.72
N ASN A 20 -16.59 -14.45 23.66
CA ASN A 20 -15.26 -13.94 23.94
C ASN A 20 -15.12 -13.61 25.42
N SER A 21 -13.95 -13.86 26.02
CA SER A 21 -13.65 -13.43 27.37
C SER A 21 -13.80 -11.89 27.53
N PRO A 22 -14.28 -11.42 28.65
CA PRO A 22 -14.32 -9.99 28.91
C PRO A 22 -12.90 -9.41 29.01
N GLU A 23 -12.77 -8.10 28.81
CA GLU A 23 -11.54 -7.38 29.11
C GLU A 23 -11.27 -7.38 30.61
N THR A 24 -9.99 -7.37 30.97
CA THR A 24 -9.53 -7.33 32.35
C THR A 24 -8.45 -6.27 32.52
N MET A 25 -8.02 -5.97 33.74
CA MET A 25 -6.94 -5.01 33.98
C MET A 25 -5.60 -5.39 33.31
N ILE A 26 -5.41 -6.66 32.96
CA ILE A 26 -4.20 -7.20 32.33
C ILE A 26 -4.42 -7.70 30.90
N PHE A 27 -5.65 -7.68 30.40
CA PHE A 27 -6.02 -8.14 29.07
C PHE A 27 -6.89 -7.12 28.35
N ASP A 28 -6.28 -6.43 27.40
CA ASP A 28 -6.90 -5.44 26.51
C ASP A 28 -6.95 -6.02 25.08
N LYS A 29 -8.15 -6.25 24.57
CA LYS A 29 -8.37 -6.82 23.22
C LYS A 29 -7.81 -5.93 22.11
N ARG A 30 -7.82 -4.63 22.30
CA ARG A 30 -7.35 -3.64 21.33
C ARG A 30 -5.83 -3.66 21.14
N ARG A 31 -5.10 -4.23 22.10
CA ARG A 31 -3.63 -4.27 22.14
C ARG A 31 -3.06 -5.67 21.98
N ASN A 32 -3.91 -6.66 21.77
CA ASN A 32 -3.52 -8.05 21.62
C ASN A 32 -4.06 -8.63 20.33
N LEU A 33 -3.36 -9.64 19.80
CA LEU A 33 -3.75 -10.41 18.63
C LEU A 33 -3.67 -11.90 18.94
N TYR A 34 -4.68 -12.64 18.50
CA TYR A 34 -4.67 -14.10 18.58
C TYR A 34 -3.58 -14.65 17.65
N GLY A 35 -2.85 -15.67 18.10
CA GLY A 35 -1.78 -16.30 17.32
C GLY A 35 -0.44 -15.53 17.30
N LEU A 36 -0.36 -14.32 17.85
CA LEU A 36 0.86 -13.51 17.81
C LEU A 36 2.06 -14.18 18.49
N ASN A 37 1.82 -15.00 19.53
CA ASN A 37 2.88 -15.76 20.20
C ASN A 37 3.62 -16.72 19.26
N PHE A 38 2.95 -17.23 18.23
CA PHE A 38 3.55 -18.05 17.16
C PHE A 38 4.10 -17.16 16.05
N ALA A 39 3.31 -16.19 15.58
CA ALA A 39 3.67 -15.35 14.46
C ALA A 39 5.00 -14.61 14.65
N ARG A 40 5.27 -14.10 15.87
CA ARG A 40 6.53 -13.40 16.20
C ARG A 40 7.79 -14.27 16.04
N THR A 41 7.64 -15.59 16.00
CA THR A 41 8.76 -16.55 15.86
C THR A 41 8.83 -17.19 14.49
N ALA A 42 7.85 -16.99 13.63
CA ALA A 42 7.72 -17.63 12.32
C ALA A 42 8.82 -17.22 11.30
N ARG A 43 9.46 -16.05 11.47
CA ARG A 43 10.56 -15.53 10.61
C ARG A 43 10.25 -15.54 9.11
N THR A 44 9.00 -15.34 8.73
CA THR A 44 8.56 -15.36 7.33
C THR A 44 8.66 -14.00 6.63
N GLY A 45 9.01 -12.93 7.36
CA GLY A 45 9.08 -11.56 6.84
C GLY A 45 7.72 -10.91 6.60
N ASN A 46 6.62 -11.65 6.75
CA ASN A 46 5.24 -11.17 6.66
C ASN A 46 4.38 -11.76 7.77
N ILE A 47 3.27 -11.11 8.06
CA ILE A 47 2.22 -11.62 8.95
C ILE A 47 0.91 -11.65 8.18
N ILE A 48 0.12 -12.72 8.37
CA ILE A 48 -1.21 -12.88 7.76
C ILE A 48 -2.25 -12.47 8.80
N LEU A 49 -3.01 -11.42 8.51
CA LEU A 49 -4.09 -10.94 9.36
C LEU A 49 -5.42 -11.50 8.86
N CYS A 50 -6.01 -12.39 9.64
CA CYS A 50 -7.31 -13.01 9.41
C CYS A 50 -8.42 -12.27 10.16
N GLU A 51 -9.67 -12.51 9.78
CA GLU A 51 -10.83 -11.93 10.44
C GLU A 51 -11.11 -12.61 11.78
N GLY A 52 -11.04 -13.96 11.82
CA GLY A 52 -11.45 -14.77 12.95
C GLY A 52 -10.40 -15.76 13.46
N TYR A 53 -10.67 -16.28 14.64
CA TYR A 53 -9.79 -17.27 15.29
C TYR A 53 -9.75 -18.61 14.57
N MET A 54 -10.88 -18.99 13.98
CA MET A 54 -10.98 -20.28 13.28
C MET A 54 -10.08 -20.28 12.05
N ASP A 55 -10.00 -19.14 11.34
CA ASP A 55 -9.08 -18.97 10.22
C ASP A 55 -7.64 -19.12 10.66
N VAL A 56 -7.26 -18.47 11.77
CA VAL A 56 -5.90 -18.60 12.33
C VAL A 56 -5.59 -20.05 12.73
N ILE A 57 -6.54 -20.76 13.33
CA ILE A 57 -6.36 -22.16 13.71
C ILE A 57 -6.15 -23.02 12.45
N ALA A 58 -6.99 -22.85 11.42
CA ALA A 58 -6.87 -23.56 10.15
C ALA A 58 -5.54 -23.26 9.47
N MET A 59 -5.14 -22.00 9.45
CA MET A 59 -3.86 -21.54 8.91
C MET A 59 -2.67 -22.17 9.63
N HIS A 60 -2.68 -22.18 10.98
CA HIS A 60 -1.62 -22.81 11.77
C HIS A 60 -1.55 -24.32 11.54
N GLN A 61 -2.70 -25.01 11.44
CA GLN A 61 -2.75 -26.43 11.10
C GLN A 61 -2.18 -26.73 9.72
N ALA A 62 -2.37 -25.81 8.76
CA ALA A 62 -1.76 -25.90 7.43
C ALA A 62 -0.27 -25.51 7.41
N GLY A 63 0.28 -25.02 8.53
CA GLY A 63 1.69 -24.65 8.67
C GLY A 63 1.99 -23.17 8.45
N PHE A 64 0.97 -22.30 8.33
CA PHE A 64 1.11 -20.84 8.24
C PHE A 64 1.07 -20.23 9.65
N THR A 65 2.11 -20.47 10.44
CA THR A 65 2.20 -20.05 11.85
C THR A 65 2.31 -18.51 12.03
N GLN A 66 2.54 -17.76 10.97
CA GLN A 66 2.52 -16.30 10.94
C GLN A 66 1.10 -15.70 10.90
N ALA A 67 0.04 -16.51 10.91
CA ALA A 67 -1.34 -16.03 10.92
C ALA A 67 -1.74 -15.49 12.30
N VAL A 68 -2.47 -14.37 12.31
CA VAL A 68 -3.01 -13.72 13.50
C VAL A 68 -4.43 -13.22 13.23
N ALA A 69 -5.21 -12.98 14.28
CA ALA A 69 -6.52 -12.33 14.17
C ALA A 69 -6.76 -11.35 15.32
N SER A 70 -7.66 -10.38 15.08
CA SER A 70 -8.19 -9.53 16.14
C SER A 70 -9.07 -10.33 17.11
N LEU A 71 -9.25 -9.82 18.33
CA LEU A 71 -9.86 -10.56 19.43
C LEU A 71 -11.39 -10.29 19.55
N GLY A 72 -12.14 -10.54 18.47
CA GLY A 72 -13.58 -10.27 18.42
C GLY A 72 -13.93 -8.79 18.43
N THR A 73 -13.01 -7.96 17.99
CA THR A 73 -13.16 -6.53 17.77
C THR A 73 -12.65 -6.17 16.37
N ALA A 74 -13.02 -5.02 15.85
CA ALA A 74 -12.37 -4.53 14.63
C ALA A 74 -10.86 -4.35 14.87
N PHE A 75 -10.07 -4.50 13.80
CA PHE A 75 -8.63 -4.22 13.82
C PHE A 75 -8.35 -2.78 14.22
N THR A 76 -7.32 -2.54 15.02
CA THR A 76 -7.02 -1.23 15.62
C THR A 76 -5.62 -0.73 15.26
N VAL A 77 -5.39 0.58 15.43
CA VAL A 77 -4.06 1.21 15.25
C VAL A 77 -3.04 0.65 16.24
N GLU A 78 -3.45 0.36 17.47
CA GLU A 78 -2.58 -0.23 18.49
C GLU A 78 -2.11 -1.64 18.09
N GLN A 79 -3.02 -2.43 17.49
CA GLN A 79 -2.67 -3.74 16.93
C GLN A 79 -1.75 -3.61 15.71
N ALA A 80 -1.96 -2.63 14.84
CA ALA A 80 -1.07 -2.34 13.71
C ALA A 80 0.33 -1.95 14.20
N ASN A 81 0.44 -1.07 15.18
CA ASN A 81 1.70 -0.69 15.81
C ASN A 81 2.39 -1.88 16.51
N LEU A 82 1.62 -2.82 17.03
CA LEU A 82 2.17 -4.06 17.58
C LEU A 82 2.76 -4.95 16.47
N LEU A 83 2.07 -5.10 15.34
CA LEU A 83 2.54 -5.88 14.19
C LEU A 83 3.80 -5.29 13.57
N HIS A 84 3.92 -3.97 13.54
CA HIS A 84 5.09 -3.26 12.99
C HIS A 84 6.42 -3.67 13.65
N ARG A 85 6.38 -4.20 14.86
CA ARG A 85 7.58 -4.72 15.56
C ARG A 85 8.09 -6.04 15.00
N TYR A 86 7.27 -6.75 14.22
CA TYR A 86 7.55 -8.12 13.80
C TYR A 86 7.58 -8.30 12.29
N ALA A 87 6.90 -7.45 11.53
CA ALA A 87 6.88 -7.49 10.07
C ALA A 87 6.58 -6.12 9.47
N GLU A 88 7.13 -5.85 8.30
CA GLU A 88 6.85 -4.65 7.50
C GLU A 88 5.67 -4.88 6.54
N ASN A 89 5.47 -6.14 6.14
CA ASN A 89 4.43 -6.53 5.19
C ASN A 89 3.32 -7.31 5.89
N ILE A 90 2.10 -6.81 5.79
CA ILE A 90 0.90 -7.46 6.34
C ILE A 90 0.02 -7.95 5.19
N LEU A 91 -0.31 -9.24 5.22
CA LEU A 91 -1.19 -9.89 4.25
C LEU A 91 -2.60 -9.99 4.85
N LEU A 92 -3.57 -9.30 4.27
CA LEU A 92 -4.96 -9.33 4.70
C LEU A 92 -5.66 -10.55 4.08
N ALA A 93 -6.11 -11.48 4.92
CA ALA A 93 -6.85 -12.68 4.55
C ALA A 93 -8.24 -12.62 5.18
N TYR A 94 -9.05 -11.66 4.74
CA TYR A 94 -10.42 -11.44 5.20
C TYR A 94 -11.41 -12.14 4.28
N ASP A 95 -12.63 -12.36 4.79
CA ASP A 95 -13.71 -12.99 4.02
C ASP A 95 -13.92 -12.33 2.66
N SER A 96 -14.22 -13.14 1.65
CA SER A 96 -14.43 -12.66 0.26
C SER A 96 -15.80 -12.02 0.04
N ASP A 97 -16.60 -11.86 1.07
CA ASP A 97 -17.91 -11.22 1.02
C ASP A 97 -17.84 -9.68 1.16
N GLY A 98 -18.98 -9.02 1.08
CA GLY A 98 -19.05 -7.56 1.16
C GLY A 98 -18.67 -7.00 2.55
N ALA A 99 -18.85 -7.78 3.62
CA ALA A 99 -18.46 -7.38 4.98
C ALA A 99 -16.94 -7.47 5.14
N GLY A 100 -16.33 -8.59 4.71
CA GLY A 100 -14.89 -8.79 4.71
C GLY A 100 -14.16 -7.79 3.80
N THR A 101 -14.73 -7.47 2.61
CA THR A 101 -14.20 -6.40 1.75
C THR A 101 -14.14 -5.05 2.46
N LYS A 102 -15.21 -4.66 3.18
CA LYS A 102 -15.23 -3.41 3.97
C LYS A 102 -14.24 -3.46 5.14
N ALA A 103 -14.08 -4.62 5.77
CA ALA A 103 -13.11 -4.81 6.83
C ALA A 103 -11.68 -4.69 6.29
N ALA A 104 -11.39 -5.27 5.11
CA ALA A 104 -10.10 -5.16 4.42
C ALA A 104 -9.76 -3.69 4.10
N LEU A 105 -10.69 -2.94 3.52
CA LEU A 105 -10.48 -1.51 3.21
C LEU A 105 -10.17 -0.69 4.48
N ARG A 106 -10.88 -0.94 5.59
CA ARG A 106 -10.58 -0.30 6.88
C ARG A 106 -9.20 -0.73 7.40
N GLY A 107 -8.89 -2.02 7.32
CA GLY A 107 -7.59 -2.56 7.73
C GLY A 107 -6.43 -1.93 6.96
N ILE A 108 -6.57 -1.74 5.65
CA ILE A 108 -5.59 -1.06 4.80
C ILE A 108 -5.33 0.38 5.29
N GLY A 109 -6.39 1.14 5.60
CA GLY A 109 -6.26 2.50 6.13
C GLY A 109 -5.48 2.53 7.45
N ILE A 110 -5.80 1.61 8.37
CA ILE A 110 -5.12 1.48 9.67
C ILE A 110 -3.64 1.08 9.51
N LEU A 111 -3.34 0.15 8.59
CA LEU A 111 -1.95 -0.26 8.30
C LEU A 111 -1.14 0.91 7.75
N ARG A 112 -1.72 1.67 6.82
CA ARG A 112 -1.08 2.86 6.23
C ARG A 112 -0.79 3.93 7.29
N GLU A 113 -1.74 4.18 8.20
CA GLU A 113 -1.56 5.11 9.33
C GLU A 113 -0.42 4.67 10.26
N ALA A 114 -0.22 3.37 10.43
CA ALA A 114 0.87 2.78 11.22
C ALA A 114 2.20 2.65 10.45
N GLY A 115 2.29 3.09 9.18
CA GLY A 115 3.48 3.00 8.35
C GLY A 115 3.78 1.58 7.83
N LEU A 116 2.76 0.71 7.77
CA LEU A 116 2.88 -0.66 7.29
C LEU A 116 2.37 -0.80 5.85
N THR A 117 3.02 -1.68 5.09
CA THR A 117 2.54 -2.05 3.76
C THR A 117 1.55 -3.20 3.85
N GLY A 118 0.36 -2.99 3.27
CA GLY A 118 -0.68 -4.00 3.18
C GLY A 118 -0.73 -4.66 1.80
N LYS A 119 -1.02 -5.97 1.76
CA LYS A 119 -1.44 -6.69 0.56
C LYS A 119 -2.70 -7.49 0.88
N VAL A 120 -3.52 -7.80 -0.10
CA VAL A 120 -4.76 -8.55 0.07
C VAL A 120 -4.67 -9.89 -0.63
N ILE A 121 -4.93 -10.96 0.09
CA ILE A 121 -4.99 -12.32 -0.45
C ILE A 121 -6.38 -12.54 -1.06
N ASN A 122 -6.43 -12.88 -2.34
CA ASN A 122 -7.69 -13.21 -3.01
C ASN A 122 -8.01 -14.71 -2.82
N MET A 123 -9.05 -15.00 -2.06
CA MET A 123 -9.49 -16.38 -1.79
C MET A 123 -10.62 -16.86 -2.68
N ARG A 124 -11.13 -16.01 -3.57
CA ARG A 124 -12.21 -16.44 -4.48
C ARG A 124 -11.82 -17.67 -5.29
N PRO A 125 -12.75 -18.64 -5.50
CA PRO A 125 -14.19 -18.56 -5.22
C PRO A 125 -14.61 -18.92 -3.78
N TYR A 126 -13.68 -19.24 -2.90
CA TYR A 126 -13.96 -19.60 -1.51
C TYR A 126 -14.20 -18.37 -0.64
N LYS A 127 -14.93 -18.59 0.45
CA LYS A 127 -15.33 -17.51 1.34
C LYS A 127 -14.17 -17.01 2.23
N ASP A 128 -13.50 -17.93 2.88
CA ASP A 128 -12.51 -17.67 3.93
C ASP A 128 -11.27 -18.58 3.78
N PRO A 129 -10.19 -18.33 4.54
CA PRO A 129 -8.98 -19.15 4.51
C PRO A 129 -9.20 -20.61 4.88
N ASP A 130 -10.09 -20.90 5.84
CA ASP A 130 -10.38 -22.26 6.29
C ASP A 130 -11.01 -23.09 5.17
N GLU A 131 -12.02 -22.53 4.51
CA GLU A 131 -12.65 -23.16 3.35
C GLU A 131 -11.68 -23.34 2.18
N PHE A 132 -10.87 -22.34 1.88
CA PHE A 132 -9.88 -22.40 0.82
C PHE A 132 -8.87 -23.53 1.03
N ILE A 133 -8.27 -23.60 2.21
CA ILE A 133 -7.25 -24.60 2.54
C ILE A 133 -7.83 -26.01 2.55
N LYS A 134 -9.05 -26.19 3.05
CA LYS A 134 -9.74 -27.50 3.04
C LYS A 134 -9.97 -28.04 1.64
N ASN A 135 -10.23 -27.18 0.67
CA ASN A 135 -10.54 -27.57 -0.70
C ASN A 135 -9.31 -27.70 -1.60
N LEU A 136 -8.34 -26.80 -1.49
CA LEU A 136 -7.21 -26.71 -2.41
C LEU A 136 -5.85 -27.00 -1.78
N GLY A 137 -5.77 -27.04 -0.45
CA GLY A 137 -4.55 -27.37 0.27
C GLY A 137 -3.58 -26.20 0.47
N LYS A 138 -2.46 -26.52 1.11
CA LYS A 138 -1.44 -25.59 1.54
C LYS A 138 -0.72 -24.92 0.36
N GLU A 139 -0.36 -25.71 -0.63
CA GLU A 139 0.44 -25.27 -1.78
C GLU A 139 -0.31 -24.20 -2.59
N ALA A 140 -1.60 -24.43 -2.85
CA ALA A 140 -2.44 -23.46 -3.54
C ALA A 140 -2.63 -22.17 -2.72
N PHE A 141 -2.66 -22.25 -1.39
CA PHE A 141 -2.74 -21.07 -0.54
C PHE A 141 -1.42 -20.29 -0.56
N GLN A 142 -0.26 -20.98 -0.61
CA GLN A 142 1.03 -20.33 -0.76
C GLN A 142 1.11 -19.53 -2.09
N GLU A 143 0.59 -20.09 -3.18
CA GLU A 143 0.50 -19.35 -4.46
C GLU A 143 -0.35 -18.07 -4.34
N ARG A 144 -1.43 -18.11 -3.54
CA ARG A 144 -2.24 -16.92 -3.26
C ARG A 144 -1.49 -15.87 -2.42
N ILE A 145 -0.66 -16.30 -1.48
CA ILE A 145 0.24 -15.43 -0.72
C ILE A 145 1.21 -14.71 -1.67
N ASP A 146 1.84 -15.47 -2.56
CA ASP A 146 2.85 -14.95 -3.50
C ASP A 146 2.22 -13.96 -4.51
N GLN A 147 0.95 -14.17 -4.87
CA GLN A 147 0.16 -13.34 -5.77
C GLN A 147 -0.69 -12.28 -5.05
N ALA A 148 -0.47 -12.04 -3.76
CA ALA A 148 -1.27 -11.10 -3.00
C ALA A 148 -1.25 -9.70 -3.62
N GLU A 149 -2.46 -9.16 -3.85
CA GLU A 149 -2.67 -7.86 -4.49
C GLU A 149 -2.20 -6.72 -3.57
N ASN A 150 -1.44 -5.77 -4.11
CA ASN A 150 -1.08 -4.55 -3.39
C ASN A 150 -2.35 -3.82 -2.91
N SER A 151 -2.32 -3.31 -1.68
CA SER A 151 -3.48 -2.69 -1.03
C SER A 151 -4.07 -1.53 -1.82
N PHE A 152 -3.23 -0.67 -2.43
CA PHE A 152 -3.72 0.44 -3.24
C PHE A 152 -4.43 -0.03 -4.51
N TYR A 153 -3.89 -1.03 -5.20
CA TYR A 153 -4.57 -1.61 -6.36
C TYR A 153 -5.88 -2.28 -6.00
N PHE A 154 -5.94 -2.93 -4.84
CA PHE A 154 -7.18 -3.49 -4.30
C PHE A 154 -8.21 -2.39 -4.05
N GLU A 155 -7.84 -1.29 -3.36
CA GLU A 155 -8.72 -0.14 -3.12
C GLU A 155 -9.29 0.42 -4.43
N ILE A 156 -8.44 0.68 -5.43
CA ILE A 156 -8.87 1.21 -6.72
C ILE A 156 -9.75 0.23 -7.49
N ARG A 157 -9.49 -1.08 -7.39
CA ARG A 157 -10.33 -2.10 -8.01
C ARG A 157 -11.72 -2.13 -7.40
N ILE A 158 -11.82 -2.15 -6.07
CA ILE A 158 -13.13 -2.11 -5.39
C ILE A 158 -13.86 -0.81 -5.69
N LEU A 159 -13.15 0.31 -5.78
CA LEU A 159 -13.71 1.58 -6.19
C LEU A 159 -14.26 1.51 -7.63
N SER A 160 -13.53 0.90 -8.56
CA SER A 160 -13.93 0.79 -9.96
C SER A 160 -15.22 -0.02 -10.14
N GLU A 161 -15.50 -0.98 -9.24
CA GLU A 161 -16.73 -1.80 -9.25
C GLU A 161 -18.01 -0.98 -8.93
N GLN A 162 -17.86 0.22 -8.35
CA GLN A 162 -18.97 1.11 -7.99
C GLN A 162 -19.40 2.05 -9.11
N TYR A 163 -18.65 2.12 -10.20
CA TYR A 163 -18.86 3.05 -11.31
C TYR A 163 -19.00 2.32 -12.64
N ASP A 164 -19.99 2.73 -13.41
CA ASP A 164 -20.09 2.30 -14.82
C ASP A 164 -19.02 3.02 -15.66
N GLN A 165 -18.00 2.27 -16.06
CA GLN A 165 -16.88 2.80 -16.85
C GLN A 165 -17.29 3.17 -18.29
N SER A 166 -18.45 2.72 -18.77
CA SER A 166 -18.99 3.08 -20.07
C SER A 166 -19.68 4.46 -20.06
N ASP A 167 -20.18 4.91 -18.89
CA ASP A 167 -20.76 6.22 -18.70
C ASP A 167 -19.68 7.29 -18.46
N PRO A 168 -19.54 8.30 -19.34
CA PRO A 168 -18.55 9.35 -19.18
C PRO A 168 -18.63 10.15 -17.88
N GLU A 169 -19.84 10.33 -17.33
CA GLU A 169 -20.03 11.06 -16.08
C GLU A 169 -19.52 10.24 -14.89
N GLN A 170 -19.91 8.96 -14.81
CA GLN A 170 -19.47 8.07 -13.75
C GLN A 170 -17.95 7.81 -13.82
N ARG A 171 -17.40 7.62 -15.03
CA ARG A 171 -15.98 7.52 -15.26
C ARG A 171 -15.23 8.77 -14.78
N THR A 172 -15.78 9.95 -14.99
CA THR A 172 -15.18 11.20 -14.48
C THR A 172 -15.20 11.26 -12.95
N LYS A 173 -16.28 10.81 -12.31
CA LYS A 173 -16.34 10.69 -10.83
C LYS A 173 -15.30 9.72 -10.31
N PHE A 174 -15.19 8.56 -10.92
CA PHE A 174 -14.15 7.55 -10.59
C PHE A 174 -12.73 8.13 -10.68
N HIS A 175 -12.40 8.86 -11.77
CA HIS A 175 -11.08 9.48 -11.92
C HIS A 175 -10.79 10.52 -10.82
N ARG A 176 -11.81 11.25 -10.38
CA ARG A 176 -11.65 12.22 -9.25
C ARG A 176 -11.35 11.49 -7.94
N GLU A 177 -12.00 10.38 -7.68
CA GLU A 177 -11.73 9.59 -6.47
C GLU A 177 -10.36 8.93 -6.51
N ILE A 178 -9.90 8.46 -7.69
CA ILE A 178 -8.50 8.03 -7.87
C ILE A 178 -7.55 9.15 -7.49
N ALA A 179 -7.78 10.37 -8.00
CA ALA A 179 -6.92 11.51 -7.71
C ALA A 179 -6.90 11.85 -6.21
N GLN A 180 -8.04 11.73 -5.54
CA GLN A 180 -8.15 11.91 -4.10
C GLN A 180 -7.34 10.85 -3.34
N LYS A 181 -7.45 9.58 -3.73
CA LYS A 181 -6.69 8.48 -3.15
C LYS A 181 -5.17 8.63 -3.35
N LEU A 182 -4.75 9.12 -4.50
CA LEU A 182 -3.34 9.40 -4.76
C LEU A 182 -2.78 10.52 -3.87
N CYS A 183 -3.62 11.44 -3.37
CA CYS A 183 -3.19 12.47 -2.42
C CYS A 183 -2.88 11.92 -1.02
N GLU A 184 -3.29 10.67 -0.69
CA GLU A 184 -2.98 10.04 0.59
C GLU A 184 -1.49 9.65 0.72
N PHE A 185 -0.77 9.54 -0.40
CA PHE A 185 0.68 9.29 -0.38
C PHE A 185 1.46 10.54 0.01
N SER A 186 2.28 10.42 1.03
CA SER A 186 3.14 11.51 1.52
C SER A 186 4.38 11.74 0.65
N GLU A 187 4.92 10.67 0.04
CA GLU A 187 6.11 10.73 -0.81
C GLU A 187 5.74 10.99 -2.27
N ASP A 188 6.36 12.02 -2.85
CA ASP A 188 6.08 12.44 -4.23
C ASP A 188 6.46 11.36 -5.26
N LEU A 189 7.58 10.66 -5.04
CA LEU A 189 8.04 9.61 -5.95
C LEU A 189 7.10 8.39 -5.91
N GLU A 190 6.70 7.96 -4.73
CA GLU A 190 5.77 6.85 -4.56
C GLU A 190 4.42 7.18 -5.21
N ARG A 191 3.89 8.37 -4.94
CA ARG A 191 2.65 8.85 -5.56
C ARG A 191 2.73 8.87 -7.08
N GLU A 192 3.85 9.35 -7.66
CA GLU A 192 4.04 9.38 -9.11
C GLU A 192 4.10 7.97 -9.71
N ASN A 193 4.76 7.02 -9.06
CA ASN A 193 4.81 5.63 -9.50
C ASN A 193 3.41 4.99 -9.53
N TYR A 194 2.60 5.19 -8.47
CA TYR A 194 1.22 4.71 -8.46
C TYR A 194 0.35 5.44 -9.49
N LEU A 195 0.54 6.75 -9.69
CA LEU A 195 -0.16 7.53 -10.71
C LEU A 195 0.07 6.96 -12.11
N GLN A 196 1.33 6.68 -12.46
CA GLN A 196 1.67 6.11 -13.76
C GLN A 196 1.02 4.74 -13.96
N ALA A 197 1.15 3.85 -12.98
CA ALA A 197 0.60 2.50 -13.05
C ALA A 197 -0.95 2.49 -13.15
N ILE A 198 -1.63 3.37 -12.40
CA ILE A 198 -3.08 3.49 -12.46
C ILE A 198 -3.54 4.14 -13.77
N ALA A 199 -2.83 5.17 -14.25
CA ALA A 199 -3.11 5.82 -15.52
C ALA A 199 -3.04 4.81 -16.68
N GLU A 200 -2.04 3.95 -16.70
CA GLU A 200 -1.89 2.88 -17.69
C GLU A 200 -3.03 1.86 -17.56
N LYS A 201 -3.29 1.35 -16.34
CA LYS A 201 -4.31 0.32 -16.09
C LYS A 201 -5.72 0.74 -16.50
N TYR A 202 -6.09 2.01 -16.26
CA TYR A 202 -7.43 2.54 -16.53
C TYR A 202 -7.50 3.44 -17.78
N MET A 203 -6.45 3.43 -18.61
CA MET A 203 -6.36 4.21 -19.85
C MET A 203 -6.64 5.71 -19.66
N ILE A 204 -6.13 6.27 -18.58
CA ILE A 204 -6.18 7.70 -18.27
C ILE A 204 -4.86 8.33 -18.76
N ARG A 205 -4.91 9.53 -19.32
CA ARG A 205 -3.66 10.24 -19.63
C ARG A 205 -2.99 10.67 -18.34
N PRO A 206 -1.71 10.30 -18.09
CA PRO A 206 -1.02 10.61 -16.83
C PRO A 206 -1.03 12.10 -16.48
N ASP A 207 -0.89 12.99 -17.49
CA ASP A 207 -0.91 14.42 -17.27
C ASP A 207 -2.26 14.95 -16.79
N ASP A 208 -3.36 14.37 -17.25
CA ASP A 208 -4.69 14.78 -16.79
C ASP A 208 -4.95 14.29 -15.36
N LEU A 209 -4.56 13.06 -15.05
CA LEU A 209 -4.63 12.54 -13.68
C LEU A 209 -3.76 13.38 -12.73
N ARG A 210 -2.54 13.75 -13.14
CA ARG A 210 -1.64 14.62 -12.36
C ARG A 210 -2.25 16.00 -12.10
N LYS A 211 -2.90 16.61 -13.10
CA LYS A 211 -3.60 17.88 -12.90
C LYS A 211 -4.74 17.76 -11.88
N MET A 212 -5.47 16.65 -11.90
CA MET A 212 -6.55 16.39 -10.94
C MET A 212 -5.99 16.23 -9.52
N VAL A 213 -4.90 15.48 -9.34
CA VAL A 213 -4.18 15.33 -8.05
C VAL A 213 -3.72 16.70 -7.52
N ILE A 214 -3.08 17.53 -8.36
CA ILE A 214 -2.63 18.86 -7.96
C ILE A 214 -3.83 19.75 -7.60
N GLY A 215 -4.90 19.70 -8.37
CA GLY A 215 -6.11 20.48 -8.12
C GLY A 215 -6.76 20.12 -6.79
N TYR A 216 -6.87 18.82 -6.49
CA TYR A 216 -7.42 18.33 -5.22
C TYR A 216 -6.51 18.70 -4.03
N ALA A 217 -5.21 18.49 -4.14
CA ALA A 217 -4.24 18.83 -3.12
C ALA A 217 -4.26 20.34 -2.76
N SER A 218 -4.43 21.19 -3.77
CA SER A 218 -4.52 22.66 -3.57
C SER A 218 -5.79 23.07 -2.83
N GLN A 219 -6.90 22.34 -3.01
CA GLN A 219 -8.19 22.63 -2.34
C GLN A 219 -8.20 22.14 -0.89
N THR A 220 -7.55 21.02 -0.61
CA THR A 220 -7.58 20.39 0.71
C THR A 220 -6.41 20.75 1.61
N GLY A 221 -5.39 21.43 1.10
CA GLY A 221 -4.19 21.78 1.84
C GLY A 221 -3.31 20.57 2.24
N ILE A 222 -3.60 19.38 1.70
CA ILE A 222 -2.98 18.11 2.11
C ILE A 222 -1.63 17.86 1.45
N ALA A 223 -1.37 18.42 0.26
CA ALA A 223 -0.13 18.17 -0.46
C ALA A 223 0.59 19.44 -0.87
N ARG A 224 1.91 19.44 -0.75
CA ARG A 224 2.76 20.41 -1.45
C ARG A 224 2.56 20.21 -2.96
N PRO A 225 2.47 21.28 -3.77
CA PRO A 225 2.36 21.16 -5.22
C PRO A 225 3.51 20.32 -5.74
N ILE A 226 3.21 19.26 -6.50
CA ILE A 226 4.24 18.51 -7.24
C ILE A 226 4.96 19.52 -8.14
N PRO A 227 6.28 19.68 -8.07
CA PRO A 227 7.00 20.55 -8.98
C PRO A 227 6.69 20.08 -10.41
N ARG A 228 6.05 20.92 -11.20
CA ARG A 228 5.85 20.61 -12.63
C ARG A 228 7.21 20.22 -13.19
N PRO A 229 7.34 19.08 -13.90
CA PRO A 229 8.51 18.89 -14.73
C PRO A 229 8.56 20.16 -15.61
N ARG A 230 9.62 20.90 -15.51
CA ARG A 230 9.81 22.10 -16.32
C ARG A 230 9.74 21.63 -17.77
N SER A 231 8.55 21.68 -18.35
CA SER A 231 8.39 21.66 -19.80
C SER A 231 9.34 22.71 -20.28
N GLY A 232 10.34 22.28 -21.07
CA GLY A 232 11.46 23.13 -21.44
C GLY A 232 10.96 24.51 -21.80
N VAL A 233 11.26 25.44 -20.92
CA VAL A 233 11.22 26.87 -21.30
C VAL A 233 12.16 26.90 -22.46
N GLN A 234 11.61 27.06 -23.66
CA GLN A 234 12.37 27.62 -24.77
C GLN A 234 12.79 29.02 -24.33
N ASN A 235 13.80 29.08 -23.46
CA ASN A 235 14.59 30.26 -23.36
C ASN A 235 15.22 30.44 -24.76
N LYS A 236 14.68 31.36 -25.51
CA LYS A 236 15.46 32.07 -26.52
C LYS A 236 16.56 32.83 -25.77
N SER A 237 17.46 32.09 -25.14
CA SER A 237 18.73 32.63 -24.69
C SER A 237 19.59 32.73 -25.91
N ASP A 238 19.98 33.98 -26.19
CA ASP A 238 20.98 34.32 -27.21
C ASP A 238 22.16 33.33 -27.06
N PRO A 239 22.56 32.59 -28.12
CA PRO A 239 23.63 31.60 -28.03
C PRO A 239 24.94 32.17 -27.48
N SER A 240 25.14 33.49 -27.53
CA SER A 240 26.29 34.22 -26.99
C SER A 240 26.34 34.27 -25.47
N GLU A 241 25.18 34.23 -24.78
CA GLU A 241 25.12 34.36 -23.31
C GLU A 241 25.33 33.01 -22.57
N SER A 242 24.90 31.90 -23.17
CA SER A 242 25.17 30.56 -22.67
C SER A 242 26.66 30.21 -22.69
N GLY A 243 27.35 30.55 -23.78
CA GLY A 243 28.80 30.36 -23.90
C GLY A 243 29.59 31.18 -22.88
N ARG A 244 29.18 32.42 -22.61
CA ARG A 244 29.84 33.31 -21.62
C ARG A 244 29.66 32.82 -20.18
N LYS A 245 28.52 32.23 -19.82
CA LYS A 245 28.29 31.63 -18.48
C LYS A 245 29.15 30.40 -18.25
N SER A 246 29.25 29.54 -19.25
CA SER A 246 30.10 28.32 -19.18
C SER A 246 31.58 28.68 -19.12
N GLN A 247 32.02 29.68 -19.88
CA GLN A 247 33.40 30.19 -19.82
C GLN A 247 33.74 30.84 -18.47
N ARG A 248 32.83 31.62 -17.88
CA ARG A 248 33.01 32.19 -16.53
C ARG A 248 33.13 31.14 -15.46
N LEU A 249 32.29 30.11 -15.49
CA LEU A 249 32.36 28.97 -14.56
C LEU A 249 33.70 28.23 -14.68
N LEU A 250 34.21 27.99 -15.89
CA LEU A 250 35.50 27.39 -16.15
C LEU A 250 36.67 28.21 -15.61
N ILE A 251 36.65 29.54 -15.82
CA ILE A 251 37.66 30.46 -15.34
C ILE A 251 37.66 30.53 -13.80
N THR A 252 36.51 30.54 -13.17
CA THR A 252 36.38 30.52 -11.69
C THR A 252 36.94 29.22 -11.11
N TRP A 253 36.66 28.10 -11.77
CA TRP A 253 37.14 26.78 -11.32
C TRP A 253 38.65 26.59 -11.45
N ILE A 254 39.26 27.15 -12.51
CA ILE A 254 40.73 27.15 -12.72
C ILE A 254 41.42 28.14 -11.75
N GLY A 255 40.69 29.18 -11.29
CA GLY A 255 41.23 30.17 -10.35
C GLY A 255 41.28 29.64 -8.90
N ASP A 256 40.40 28.74 -8.54
CA ASP A 256 40.30 28.17 -7.18
C ASP A 256 41.21 26.96 -6.95
N ASP A 257 41.66 26.28 -7.99
CA ASP A 257 42.60 25.14 -7.88
C ASP A 257 43.65 25.15 -9.01
N PRO A 258 44.87 25.66 -8.74
CA PRO A 258 45.93 25.77 -9.72
C PRO A 258 46.70 24.44 -9.97
N SER A 259 46.24 23.31 -9.47
CA SER A 259 46.91 22.04 -9.76
C SER A 259 46.68 21.66 -11.25
N PRO A 260 47.74 21.22 -11.97
CA PRO A 260 47.64 20.88 -13.37
C PRO A 260 46.81 19.59 -13.57
N VAL A 261 45.56 19.73 -13.88
CA VAL A 261 44.71 18.62 -14.32
C VAL A 261 44.93 18.42 -15.80
N SER A 262 45.54 17.30 -16.15
CA SER A 262 45.79 16.89 -17.52
C SER A 262 44.46 16.46 -18.19
N TYR A 263 43.77 17.38 -18.81
CA TYR A 263 42.58 17.08 -19.62
C TYR A 263 43.01 16.63 -21.02
N THR A 264 43.04 15.34 -21.27
CA THR A 264 43.36 14.80 -22.59
C THR A 264 42.19 14.71 -23.56
N HIS A 265 40.94 15.04 -23.16
CA HIS A 265 39.76 14.97 -24.02
C HIS A 265 38.73 16.04 -23.73
N LEU A 266 38.99 17.26 -24.10
CA LEU A 266 37.96 18.32 -24.31
C LEU A 266 37.97 18.70 -25.77
N THR A 267 37.41 17.87 -26.65
CA THR A 267 37.01 18.28 -27.99
C THR A 267 35.64 18.95 -27.88
N LEU A 268 35.64 20.27 -28.01
CA LEU A 268 34.43 21.02 -28.29
C LEU A 268 33.90 20.56 -29.66
N PRO A 269 32.61 20.31 -29.83
CA PRO A 269 32.03 20.07 -31.15
C PRO A 269 32.17 21.38 -31.96
N THR A 270 33.07 21.37 -32.92
CA THR A 270 33.11 22.40 -33.95
C THR A 270 31.96 22.13 -34.91
N ASN A 271 30.93 22.97 -34.85
CA ASN A 271 29.95 23.05 -35.93
C ASN A 271 30.71 23.59 -37.17
N SER A 272 31.02 22.69 -38.08
CA SER A 272 31.36 23.01 -39.45
C SER A 272 30.12 22.85 -40.33
N LEU A 273 29.59 24.00 -40.80
CA LEU A 273 28.81 24.27 -42.03
C LEU A 273 27.67 23.32 -42.36
#